data_979d5f32f89d25f1f5cda7befe9c8bbd
#
_entry.id   979d5f32f89d25f1f5cda7befe9c8bbd
#
_cell.length_a   1.000
_cell.length_b   1.000
_cell.length_c   1.000
_cell.angle_alpha   90.00
_cell.angle_beta   90.00
_cell.angle_gamma   90.00
#
_symmetry.space_group_name_H-M   'P 1'
#
loop_
_entity.id
_entity.type
_entity.pdbx_description
1 polymer ?
#
loop_
_entity_poly.entity_id
_entity_poly.type
_entity_poly.pdbx_seq_one_letter_code
_entity_poly.pdbx_strand_id
1 'polypeptide(L)'
;GIGSLINSTEGVLFAEMAVLSDDSTLKSITLSDGTGGNRVIINYSNASNRLTADVRVEAVGQAFMQTYSYTITNFLKIALKYKENDFALWVNGTEVATDTSGSTFSANTLNRLGLDNGASGELLFGKVKQLQVYKTALTDAQLTSLTT
;
A
#
# COMPACT_ATOMS: atom_id res chain seq x y z
N GLY A 1 1.85 11.02 18.07
CA GLY A 1 2.43 9.96 17.29
C GLY A 1 2.26 10.17 15.79
N ILE A 2 2.52 9.14 15.01
CA ILE A 2 2.44 9.26 13.55
C ILE A 2 1.00 9.38 13.02
N GLY A 3 -0.01 9.10 13.83
CA GLY A 3 -1.42 9.26 13.41
C GLY A 3 -1.73 10.65 12.86
N SER A 4 -1.06 11.69 13.34
CA SER A 4 -1.22 13.05 12.81
C SER A 4 -0.63 13.24 11.40
N LEU A 5 0.20 12.32 10.95
CA LEU A 5 0.80 12.32 9.60
C LEU A 5 -0.05 11.55 8.58
N ILE A 6 -1.07 10.83 9.04
CA ILE A 6 -1.93 9.99 8.22
C ILE A 6 -3.31 10.63 8.12
N ASN A 7 -3.81 10.74 6.90
CA ASN A 7 -5.20 11.09 6.66
C ASN A 7 -5.97 9.80 6.36
N SER A 8 -6.98 9.50 7.18
CA SER A 8 -7.77 8.28 7.03
C SER A 8 -8.75 8.33 5.86
N THR A 9 -9.14 9.53 5.42
CA THR A 9 -10.13 9.67 4.36
C THR A 9 -9.53 9.60 2.96
N GLU A 10 -8.27 10.00 2.81
CA GLU A 10 -7.52 9.92 1.55
C GLU A 10 -6.03 10.01 1.79
N GLY A 11 -5.24 9.58 0.83
CA GLY A 11 -3.80 9.74 0.89
C GLY A 11 -3.05 8.84 -0.08
N VAL A 12 -1.75 8.74 0.15
CA VAL A 12 -0.85 7.84 -0.58
C VAL A 12 0.10 7.18 0.41
N LEU A 13 0.22 5.87 0.32
CA LEU A 13 1.30 5.09 0.92
C LEU A 13 2.32 4.80 -0.18
N PHE A 14 3.55 5.26 0.00
CA PHE A 14 4.65 5.06 -0.94
C PHE A 14 5.80 4.32 -0.28
N ALA A 15 6.35 3.35 -0.99
CA ALA A 15 7.57 2.66 -0.58
C ALA A 15 8.47 2.36 -1.78
N GLU A 16 9.76 2.52 -1.60
CA GLU A 16 10.77 1.94 -2.48
C GLU A 16 11.39 0.75 -1.77
N MET A 17 11.06 -0.45 -2.21
CA MET A 17 11.41 -1.67 -1.49
C MET A 17 11.67 -2.86 -2.41
N ALA A 18 12.40 -3.84 -1.87
CA ALA A 18 12.67 -5.13 -2.50
C ALA A 18 12.53 -6.23 -1.45
N VAL A 19 12.06 -7.40 -1.84
CA VAL A 19 12.15 -8.58 -0.97
C VAL A 19 13.53 -9.25 -1.10
N LEU A 20 13.92 -10.01 -0.08
CA LEU A 20 15.19 -10.76 -0.10
C LEU A 20 15.12 -11.95 -1.04
N SER A 21 13.94 -12.58 -1.15
CA SER A 21 13.69 -13.68 -2.06
C SER A 21 12.23 -13.71 -2.49
N ASP A 22 11.97 -14.18 -3.70
CA ASP A 22 10.62 -14.43 -4.20
C ASP A 22 10.23 -15.87 -3.84
N ASP A 23 9.86 -16.06 -2.58
CA ASP A 23 9.59 -17.38 -1.98
C ASP A 23 8.09 -17.66 -1.80
N SER A 24 7.24 -16.85 -2.42
CA SER A 24 5.78 -16.95 -2.34
C SER A 24 5.20 -16.81 -0.92
N THR A 25 5.93 -16.18 -0.02
CA THR A 25 5.40 -15.84 1.32
C THR A 25 4.89 -14.39 1.33
N LEU A 26 3.91 -14.14 2.20
CA LEU A 26 3.31 -12.82 2.35
C LEU A 26 4.25 -11.87 3.09
N LYS A 27 4.46 -10.66 2.53
CA LYS A 27 5.32 -9.62 3.10
C LYS A 27 4.65 -8.28 2.87
N SER A 28 4.44 -7.49 3.92
CA SER A 28 3.52 -6.35 3.88
C SER A 28 4.08 -5.07 4.48
N ILE A 29 3.60 -3.96 3.95
CA ILE A 29 3.69 -2.62 4.55
C ILE A 29 2.26 -2.08 4.65
N THR A 30 1.89 -1.54 5.82
CA THR A 30 0.52 -1.08 6.09
C THR A 30 0.44 0.26 6.79
N LEU A 31 -0.67 0.96 6.50
CA LEU A 31 -1.29 1.91 7.42
C LEU A 31 -2.49 1.22 8.06
N SER A 32 -2.62 1.28 9.38
CA SER A 32 -3.70 0.56 10.09
C SER A 32 -4.08 1.24 11.40
N ASP A 33 -5.07 0.66 12.06
CA ASP A 33 -5.44 0.96 13.45
C ASP A 33 -4.84 -0.04 14.46
N GLY A 34 -3.95 -0.91 13.99
CA GLY A 34 -3.37 -2.00 14.78
C GLY A 34 -4.12 -3.30 14.64
N THR A 35 -5.11 -3.35 13.77
CA THR A 35 -5.86 -4.57 13.40
C THR A 35 -5.76 -4.82 11.89
N GLY A 36 -6.09 -6.02 11.46
CA GLY A 36 -6.22 -6.33 10.04
C GLY A 36 -7.55 -5.86 9.43
N GLY A 37 -8.46 -5.36 10.24
CA GLY A 37 -9.79 -4.93 9.81
C GLY A 37 -9.85 -3.53 9.22
N ASN A 38 -8.94 -2.65 9.62
CA ASN A 38 -8.82 -1.29 9.07
C ASN A 38 -7.40 -1.07 8.58
N ARG A 39 -7.20 -1.16 7.27
CA ARG A 39 -5.86 -1.05 6.71
C ARG A 39 -5.81 -0.61 5.27
N VAL A 40 -4.73 0.07 4.93
CA VAL A 40 -4.22 0.33 3.57
C VAL A 40 -2.93 -0.47 3.47
N ILE A 41 -2.86 -1.46 2.58
CA ILE A 41 -1.76 -2.42 2.55
C ILE A 41 -1.16 -2.57 1.15
N ILE A 42 0.17 -2.57 1.09
CA ILE A 42 0.97 -3.03 -0.05
C ILE A 42 1.57 -4.36 0.35
N ASN A 43 1.37 -5.39 -0.45
CA ASN A 43 1.71 -6.75 -0.09
C ASN A 43 2.40 -7.47 -1.26
N TYR A 44 3.59 -8.01 -1.03
CA TYR A 44 4.14 -9.07 -1.85
C TYR A 44 3.48 -10.36 -1.42
N SER A 45 2.77 -11.00 -2.33
CA SER A 45 1.79 -12.03 -2.01
C SER A 45 2.30 -13.45 -2.23
N ASN A 46 1.39 -14.41 -2.15
CA ASN A 46 1.65 -15.84 -2.13
C ASN A 46 1.85 -16.47 -3.52
N ALA A 47 2.33 -15.71 -4.47
CA ALA A 47 2.71 -16.19 -5.79
C ALA A 47 3.94 -15.43 -6.29
N SER A 48 4.70 -16.03 -7.20
CA SER A 48 5.89 -15.41 -7.75
C SER A 48 5.58 -14.07 -8.42
N ASN A 49 6.36 -13.04 -8.09
CA ASN A 49 6.25 -11.68 -8.62
C ASN A 49 4.87 -11.03 -8.45
N ARG A 50 4.08 -11.52 -7.50
CA ARG A 50 2.75 -10.96 -7.25
C ARG A 50 2.84 -9.81 -6.25
N LEU A 51 2.46 -8.63 -6.71
CA LEU A 51 2.28 -7.43 -5.89
C LEU A 51 0.78 -7.15 -5.80
N THR A 52 0.27 -7.02 -4.58
CA THR A 52 -1.12 -6.63 -4.35
C THR A 52 -1.19 -5.35 -3.52
N ALA A 53 -2.28 -4.63 -3.69
CA ALA A 53 -2.64 -3.49 -2.87
C ALA A 53 -4.11 -3.57 -2.56
N ASP A 54 -4.46 -3.46 -1.28
CA ASP A 54 -5.87 -3.47 -0.89
C ASP A 54 -6.18 -2.44 0.20
N VAL A 55 -7.45 -2.14 0.32
CA VAL A 55 -8.01 -1.30 1.38
C VAL A 55 -9.15 -2.07 2.03
N ARG A 56 -9.11 -2.17 3.35
CA ARG A 56 -10.14 -2.85 4.14
C ARG A 56 -10.65 -1.92 5.22
N VAL A 57 -11.96 -1.82 5.32
CA VAL A 57 -12.66 -1.00 6.32
C VAL A 57 -13.62 -1.91 7.10
N GLU A 58 -13.47 -1.93 8.42
CA GLU A 58 -14.29 -2.77 9.32
C GLU A 58 -14.38 -4.22 8.83
N ALA A 59 -13.21 -4.78 8.46
CA ALA A 59 -13.04 -6.14 7.95
C ALA A 59 -13.70 -6.41 6.59
N VAL A 60 -14.18 -5.39 5.88
CA VAL A 60 -14.76 -5.49 4.54
C VAL A 60 -13.81 -4.91 3.51
N GLY A 61 -13.49 -5.69 2.47
CA GLY A 61 -12.66 -5.23 1.35
C GLY A 61 -13.34 -4.11 0.59
N GLN A 62 -12.62 -2.99 0.40
CA GLN A 62 -13.11 -1.81 -0.31
C GLN A 62 -12.43 -1.64 -1.66
N ALA A 63 -11.15 -1.98 -1.77
CA ALA A 63 -10.40 -1.91 -3.01
C ALA A 63 -9.40 -3.06 -3.07
N PHE A 64 -9.20 -3.57 -4.29
CA PHE A 64 -8.19 -4.59 -4.57
C PHE A 64 -7.54 -4.34 -5.91
N MET A 65 -6.21 -4.34 -5.93
CA MET A 65 -5.41 -4.14 -7.14
C MET A 65 -4.22 -5.09 -7.11
N GLN A 66 -3.76 -5.53 -8.29
CA GLN A 66 -2.61 -6.44 -8.37
C GLN A 66 -1.86 -6.32 -9.69
N THR A 67 -0.61 -6.76 -9.66
CA THR A 67 0.22 -6.94 -10.86
C THR A 67 1.21 -8.09 -10.63
N TYR A 68 1.58 -8.74 -11.74
CA TYR A 68 2.62 -9.77 -11.78
C TYR A 68 3.81 -9.35 -12.66
N SER A 69 3.81 -8.09 -13.12
CA SER A 69 4.71 -7.65 -14.21
C SER A 69 6.10 -7.24 -13.76
N TYR A 70 6.41 -7.32 -12.45
CA TYR A 70 7.64 -6.80 -11.90
C TYR A 70 8.41 -7.88 -11.14
N THR A 71 9.74 -7.80 -11.20
CA THR A 71 10.63 -8.67 -10.41
C THR A 71 10.73 -8.08 -8.99
N ILE A 72 10.09 -8.72 -8.03
CA ILE A 72 9.94 -8.18 -6.66
C ILE A 72 11.23 -8.23 -5.84
N THR A 73 12.26 -8.94 -6.27
CA THR A 73 13.60 -8.90 -5.68
C THR A 73 14.40 -7.66 -6.10
N ASN A 74 13.95 -6.94 -7.13
CA ASN A 74 14.46 -5.62 -7.47
C ASN A 74 13.77 -4.55 -6.62
N PHE A 75 14.45 -3.42 -6.40
CA PHE A 75 13.80 -2.27 -5.79
C PHE A 75 12.72 -1.73 -6.73
N LEU A 76 11.50 -1.65 -6.23
CA LEU A 76 10.35 -1.08 -6.92
C LEU A 76 9.88 0.16 -6.17
N LYS A 77 9.56 1.22 -6.89
CA LYS A 77 8.89 2.40 -6.34
C LYS A 77 7.39 2.20 -6.49
N ILE A 78 6.72 2.01 -5.37
CA ILE A 78 5.31 1.61 -5.30
C ILE A 78 4.52 2.68 -4.57
N ALA A 79 3.42 3.14 -5.16
CA ALA A 79 2.48 4.05 -4.53
C ALA A 79 1.07 3.48 -4.58
N LEU A 80 0.41 3.45 -3.43
CA LEU A 80 -1.00 3.12 -3.30
C LEU A 80 -1.76 4.39 -2.94
N LYS A 81 -2.52 4.90 -3.89
CA LYS A 81 -3.45 6.02 -3.67
C LYS A 81 -4.77 5.47 -3.15
N TYR A 82 -5.29 6.06 -2.07
CA TYR A 82 -6.61 5.73 -1.52
C TYR A 82 -7.45 7.00 -1.32
N LYS A 83 -8.63 6.97 -1.86
CA LYS A 83 -9.70 7.96 -1.71
C LYS A 83 -11.01 7.28 -2.09
N GLU A 84 -12.12 7.70 -1.50
CA GLU A 84 -13.43 7.13 -1.82
C GLU A 84 -13.66 7.08 -3.34
N ASN A 85 -13.99 5.90 -3.84
CA ASN A 85 -14.21 5.62 -5.27
C ASN A 85 -13.04 5.99 -6.19
N ASP A 86 -11.81 6.11 -5.66
CA ASP A 86 -10.64 6.53 -6.43
C ASP A 86 -9.37 5.92 -5.84
N PHE A 87 -9.11 4.68 -6.17
CA PHE A 87 -7.92 3.93 -5.74
C PHE A 87 -7.03 3.63 -6.94
N ALA A 88 -5.72 3.70 -6.75
CA ALA A 88 -4.76 3.40 -7.82
C ALA A 88 -3.48 2.79 -7.26
N LEU A 89 -2.90 1.88 -8.02
CA LEU A 89 -1.59 1.30 -7.76
C LEU A 89 -0.63 1.76 -8.85
N TRP A 90 0.47 2.39 -8.44
CA TRP A 90 1.53 2.89 -9.31
C TRP A 90 2.83 2.16 -9.02
N VAL A 91 3.52 1.74 -10.05
CA VAL A 91 4.84 1.10 -9.94
C VAL A 91 5.76 1.66 -11.02
N ASN A 92 6.92 2.17 -10.59
CA ASN A 92 7.98 2.64 -11.48
C ASN A 92 7.47 3.58 -12.60
N GLY A 93 6.66 4.56 -12.23
CA GLY A 93 6.16 5.60 -13.15
C GLY A 93 4.92 5.22 -13.94
N THR A 94 4.34 4.04 -13.70
CA THR A 94 3.17 3.53 -14.44
C THR A 94 2.01 3.25 -13.50
N GLU A 95 0.82 3.71 -13.85
CA GLU A 95 -0.42 3.27 -13.20
C GLU A 95 -0.75 1.84 -13.68
N VAL A 96 -0.57 0.87 -12.81
CA VAL A 96 -0.69 -0.55 -13.17
C VAL A 96 -2.07 -1.13 -12.91
N ALA A 97 -2.83 -0.52 -12.00
CA ALA A 97 -4.19 -0.96 -11.69
C ALA A 97 -4.97 0.17 -11.01
N THR A 98 -6.27 0.15 -11.16
CA THR A 98 -7.20 1.05 -10.48
C THR A 98 -8.39 0.29 -9.92
N ASP A 99 -9.04 0.89 -8.91
CA ASP A 99 -10.34 0.46 -8.41
C ASP A 99 -11.16 1.72 -8.17
N THR A 100 -12.29 1.84 -8.82
CA THR A 100 -13.11 3.06 -8.82
C THR A 100 -14.35 2.95 -7.94
N SER A 101 -14.42 1.93 -7.09
CA SER A 101 -15.56 1.71 -6.20
C SER A 101 -15.09 1.24 -4.83
N GLY A 102 -15.41 1.97 -3.80
CA GLY A 102 -15.12 1.62 -2.42
C GLY A 102 -15.06 2.82 -1.50
N SER A 103 -15.15 2.54 -0.20
CA SER A 103 -15.06 3.55 0.86
C SER A 103 -13.65 3.65 1.41
N THR A 104 -13.41 4.74 2.15
CA THR A 104 -12.26 4.89 3.05
C THR A 104 -12.75 5.01 4.48
N PHE A 105 -11.87 5.39 5.39
CA PHE A 105 -12.10 5.32 6.82
C PHE A 105 -12.70 6.61 7.36
N SER A 106 -13.35 6.53 8.52
CA SER A 106 -13.65 7.71 9.33
C SER A 106 -12.36 8.41 9.74
N ALA A 107 -12.43 9.71 10.00
CA ALA A 107 -11.28 10.50 10.44
C ALA A 107 -10.61 9.86 11.67
N ASN A 108 -9.28 9.92 11.71
CA ASN A 108 -8.45 9.44 12.83
C ASN A 108 -8.51 7.92 13.08
N THR A 109 -8.93 7.12 12.12
CA THR A 109 -8.94 5.66 12.23
C THR A 109 -7.52 5.10 12.10
N LEU A 110 -6.81 5.47 11.02
CA LEU A 110 -5.46 5.00 10.76
C LEU A 110 -4.47 5.78 11.62
N ASN A 111 -3.72 5.09 12.45
CA ASN A 111 -2.78 5.72 13.38
C ASN A 111 -1.43 4.99 13.47
N ARG A 112 -1.20 3.99 12.64
CA ARG A 112 0.04 3.18 12.64
C ARG A 112 0.57 2.98 11.23
N LEU A 113 1.88 2.97 11.12
CA LEU A 113 2.63 2.52 9.97
C LEU A 113 3.42 1.28 10.39
N GLY A 114 3.17 0.17 9.74
CA GLY A 114 3.79 -1.11 10.07
C GLY A 114 4.49 -1.75 8.88
N LEU A 115 5.59 -2.46 9.16
CA LEU A 115 6.24 -3.36 8.21
C LEU A 115 5.68 -4.77 8.40
N ASP A 116 4.36 -4.87 8.41
CA ASP A 116 3.56 -6.05 8.66
C ASP A 116 2.18 -5.91 8.00
N ASN A 117 1.26 -6.80 8.35
CA ASN A 117 -0.12 -6.78 7.83
C ASN A 117 -1.10 -5.90 8.62
N GLY A 118 -0.60 -5.08 9.53
CA GLY A 118 -1.40 -4.26 10.43
C GLY A 118 -1.76 -4.94 11.74
N ALA A 119 -1.48 -6.24 11.88
CA ALA A 119 -1.79 -7.05 13.05
C ALA A 119 -0.59 -7.93 13.47
N SER A 120 0.63 -7.47 13.24
CA SER A 120 1.90 -8.12 13.60
C SER A 120 2.20 -9.44 12.86
N GLY A 121 1.49 -9.72 11.76
CA GLY A 121 1.78 -10.83 10.86
C GLY A 121 2.36 -10.38 9.53
N GLU A 122 2.71 -11.30 8.65
CA GLU A 122 3.20 -11.03 7.29
C GLU A 122 4.34 -10.00 7.28
N LEU A 123 5.35 -10.21 8.14
CA LEU A 123 6.46 -9.28 8.32
C LEU A 123 7.22 -9.06 7.00
N LEU A 124 7.63 -7.84 6.76
CA LEU A 124 8.46 -7.51 5.60
C LEU A 124 9.90 -8.00 5.82
N PHE A 125 10.25 -9.11 5.18
CA PHE A 125 11.62 -9.58 5.08
C PHE A 125 12.23 -9.04 3.78
N GLY A 126 12.79 -7.84 3.85
CA GLY A 126 13.25 -7.14 2.68
C GLY A 126 14.08 -5.93 3.00
N LYS A 127 14.27 -5.09 2.00
CA LYS A 127 15.02 -3.83 2.06
C LYS A 127 14.10 -2.69 1.68
N VAL A 128 14.13 -1.60 2.46
CA VAL A 128 13.37 -0.38 2.20
C VAL A 128 14.36 0.77 2.02
N LYS A 129 14.32 1.45 0.89
CA LYS A 129 15.10 2.67 0.63
C LYS A 129 14.34 3.92 1.03
N GLN A 130 13.03 3.95 0.79
CA GLN A 130 12.16 5.08 1.09
C GLN A 130 10.82 4.58 1.58
N LEU A 131 10.22 5.34 2.50
CA LEU A 131 8.87 5.10 3.00
C LEU A 131 8.25 6.47 3.28
N GLN A 132 7.15 6.79 2.61
CA GLN A 132 6.50 8.09 2.69
C GLN A 132 4.99 7.93 2.77
N VAL A 133 4.35 8.84 3.49
CA VAL A 133 2.90 8.92 3.62
C VAL A 133 2.46 10.33 3.24
N TYR A 134 1.48 10.43 2.36
CA TYR A 134 0.90 11.71 1.93
C TYR A 134 -0.54 11.81 2.41
N LYS A 135 -0.94 13.01 2.85
CA LYS A 135 -2.27 13.28 3.38
C LYS A 135 -3.33 13.54 2.31
N THR A 136 -2.92 13.64 1.06
CA THR A 136 -3.82 13.87 -0.07
C THR A 136 -3.66 12.75 -1.10
N ALA A 137 -4.77 12.45 -1.79
CA ALA A 137 -4.71 11.63 -2.98
C ALA A 137 -4.01 12.43 -4.08
N LEU A 138 -2.73 12.13 -4.31
CA LEU A 138 -1.91 12.83 -5.28
C LEU A 138 -2.46 12.68 -6.70
N THR A 139 -2.19 13.67 -7.55
CA THR A 139 -2.56 13.63 -8.97
C THR A 139 -1.72 12.58 -9.73
N ASP A 140 -2.17 12.18 -10.90
CA ASP A 140 -1.45 11.26 -11.77
C ASP A 140 -0.03 11.78 -12.10
N ALA A 141 0.10 13.08 -12.37
CA ALA A 141 1.40 13.69 -12.62
C ALA A 141 2.33 13.59 -11.41
N GLN A 142 1.81 13.83 -10.22
CA GLN A 142 2.56 13.70 -8.96
C GLN A 142 2.94 12.24 -8.69
N LEU A 143 2.05 11.29 -8.94
CA LEU A 143 2.30 9.87 -8.75
C LEU A 143 3.32 9.33 -9.77
N THR A 144 3.26 9.80 -11.01
CA THR A 144 4.29 9.50 -12.02
C THR A 144 5.66 9.97 -11.53
N SER A 145 5.75 11.21 -11.09
CA SER A 145 7.00 11.80 -10.60
C SER A 145 7.54 11.08 -9.36
N LEU A 146 6.67 10.77 -8.40
CA LEU A 146 7.03 10.09 -7.16
C LEU A 146 7.62 8.70 -7.41
N THR A 147 7.07 7.98 -8.38
CA THR A 147 7.43 6.58 -8.66
C THR A 147 8.45 6.39 -9.79
N THR A 148 8.93 7.48 -10.36
CA THR A 148 9.95 7.42 -11.44
C THR A 148 11.39 7.33 -10.93
#